data_9717efca0e62730e0aebef183a44dddb
#
_entry.id   9717efca0e62730e0aebef183a44dddb
#
_cell.length_a   1.000
_cell.length_b   1.000
_cell.length_c   1.000
_cell.angle_alpha   90.00
_cell.angle_beta   90.00
_cell.angle_gamma   90.00
#
_symmetry.space_group_name_H-M   'P 1'
#
loop_
_entity.id
_entity.type
_entity.pdbx_description
1 polymer ?
#
loop_
_entity_poly.entity_id
_entity_poly.type
_entity_poly.pdbx_seq_one_letter_code
_entity_poly.pdbx_strand_id
1 'polypeptide(L)'
;MKLSKNDAKARARAELLGIWAATLTPFKPDLSIDEDGWRRNLRHWYGALGIRGLFVNGKQGEFGSMTPAERKRTAEIAIEEARPFSAGVMVSCSDQSLDTVIELAKHAQSIGAGTIVVHTPLLYFGAHTDDTVYEYYRHIAEQVDIGVVLWNQPPDCGYLISPELCTRMAEIENVVAIKYSVPRETYARLTRLAGERLIVSTSNEEEWLENILELGWQVYLCSTPPYLLQTAVDRRMHEYTELAFKGEAAKARAVSASLDPVRRALKSNRPPGKGAAHQKYWQELLGQAGGPVRRPLLGLTEAERQATRSAFEACGLRKG
;
A
#
# COMPACT_ATOMS: atom_id res chain seq x y z
N MET A 1 6.01 20.81 -13.97
CA MET A 1 4.85 21.63 -13.55
C MET A 1 4.94 21.78 -12.04
N LYS A 2 4.78 22.99 -11.48
CA LYS A 2 4.79 23.17 -10.02
C LYS A 2 3.51 22.59 -9.46
N LEU A 3 3.61 21.70 -8.46
CA LEU A 3 2.45 21.09 -7.82
C LEU A 3 1.69 22.16 -7.01
N SER A 4 0.35 22.09 -7.01
CA SER A 4 -0.52 23.02 -6.28
C SER A 4 -1.51 22.22 -5.43
N LYS A 5 -1.80 22.69 -4.22
CA LYS A 5 -2.83 22.09 -3.34
C LYS A 5 -4.18 22.05 -4.03
N ASN A 6 -4.56 23.13 -4.70
CA ASN A 6 -5.86 23.28 -5.38
C ASN A 6 -6.14 22.15 -6.40
N ASP A 7 -5.09 21.60 -7.02
CA ASP A 7 -5.21 20.53 -8.00
C ASP A 7 -5.06 19.13 -7.39
N ALA A 8 -4.73 19.02 -6.09
CA ALA A 8 -4.36 17.76 -5.48
C ALA A 8 -5.46 16.71 -5.59
N LYS A 9 -6.72 17.06 -5.36
CA LYS A 9 -7.87 16.15 -5.47
C LYS A 9 -8.11 15.70 -6.90
N ALA A 10 -8.07 16.63 -7.85
CA ALA A 10 -8.24 16.31 -9.27
C ALA A 10 -7.13 15.39 -9.78
N ARG A 11 -5.86 15.68 -9.42
CA ARG A 11 -4.73 14.80 -9.73
C ARG A 11 -4.88 13.42 -9.10
N ALA A 12 -5.22 13.36 -7.82
CA ALA A 12 -5.42 12.07 -7.15
C ALA A 12 -6.53 11.24 -7.83
N ARG A 13 -7.62 11.86 -8.26
CA ARG A 13 -8.68 11.19 -9.02
C ARG A 13 -8.18 10.62 -10.35
N ALA A 14 -7.28 11.31 -11.02
CA ALA A 14 -6.70 10.87 -12.29
C ALA A 14 -5.60 9.82 -12.12
N GLU A 15 -4.82 9.89 -11.05
CA GLU A 15 -3.61 9.08 -10.86
C GLU A 15 -3.84 7.83 -9.99
N LEU A 16 -4.63 7.94 -8.90
CA LEU A 16 -4.90 6.81 -7.99
C LEU A 16 -5.94 5.87 -8.60
N LEU A 17 -5.52 5.08 -9.57
CA LEU A 17 -6.36 4.15 -10.33
C LEU A 17 -5.80 2.72 -10.27
N GLY A 18 -6.69 1.73 -10.22
CA GLY A 18 -6.34 0.33 -10.35
C GLY A 18 -5.58 -0.23 -9.15
N ILE A 19 -4.61 -1.10 -9.42
CA ILE A 19 -3.90 -1.85 -8.39
C ILE A 19 -2.63 -1.11 -7.98
N TRP A 20 -2.55 -0.75 -6.71
CA TRP A 20 -1.37 -0.18 -6.07
C TRP A 20 -0.77 -1.16 -5.05
N ALA A 21 0.54 -1.32 -5.07
CA ALA A 21 1.22 -2.30 -4.23
C ALA A 21 1.98 -1.65 -3.06
N ALA A 22 1.70 -2.07 -1.83
CA ALA A 22 2.60 -1.83 -0.71
C ALA A 22 3.87 -2.67 -0.89
N THR A 23 5.02 -2.02 -0.84
CA THR A 23 6.29 -2.65 -1.18
C THR A 23 6.96 -3.31 0.02
N LEU A 24 7.58 -4.46 -0.21
CA LEU A 24 8.56 -5.07 0.68
C LEU A 24 9.94 -4.50 0.34
N THR A 25 10.69 -4.04 1.33
CA THR A 25 12.06 -3.54 1.12
C THR A 25 13.04 -4.70 1.17
N PRO A 26 13.78 -5.00 0.09
CA PRO A 26 14.77 -6.06 0.12
C PRO A 26 16.02 -5.63 0.88
N PHE A 27 16.54 -6.51 1.75
CA PHE A 27 17.79 -6.31 2.46
C PHE A 27 18.80 -7.37 2.08
N LYS A 28 20.08 -6.98 2.05
CA LYS A 28 21.22 -7.90 1.91
C LYS A 28 21.45 -8.71 3.19
N PRO A 29 22.27 -9.77 3.16
CA PRO A 29 22.59 -10.54 4.38
C PRO A 29 23.18 -9.72 5.52
N ASP A 30 23.88 -8.63 5.22
CA ASP A 30 24.42 -7.67 6.18
C ASP A 30 23.40 -6.67 6.72
N LEU A 31 22.12 -6.81 6.30
CA LEU A 31 21.00 -5.95 6.62
C LEU A 31 21.02 -4.55 5.99
N SER A 32 21.98 -4.25 5.11
CA SER A 32 21.89 -3.05 4.26
C SER A 32 20.77 -3.19 3.22
N ILE A 33 20.26 -2.07 2.70
CA ILE A 33 19.25 -2.10 1.62
C ILE A 33 19.89 -2.70 0.36
N ASP A 34 19.22 -3.68 -0.25
CA ASP A 34 19.60 -4.19 -1.58
C ASP A 34 19.01 -3.27 -2.67
N GLU A 35 19.71 -2.16 -2.95
CA GLU A 35 19.25 -1.20 -3.95
C GLU A 35 19.09 -1.82 -5.34
N ASP A 36 20.00 -2.71 -5.74
CA ASP A 36 19.92 -3.38 -7.05
C ASP A 36 18.73 -4.33 -7.13
N GLY A 37 18.51 -5.12 -6.08
CA GLY A 37 17.32 -5.96 -5.95
C GLY A 37 16.04 -5.14 -5.93
N TRP A 38 16.06 -4.00 -5.24
CA TRP A 38 14.95 -3.06 -5.18
C TRP A 38 14.58 -2.53 -6.57
N ARG A 39 15.56 -2.03 -7.34
CA ARG A 39 15.37 -1.55 -8.71
C ARG A 39 14.83 -2.65 -9.65
N ARG A 40 15.38 -3.87 -9.57
CA ARG A 40 14.89 -5.01 -10.38
C ARG A 40 13.43 -5.32 -10.08
N ASN A 41 13.04 -5.36 -8.80
CA ASN A 41 11.66 -5.59 -8.40
C ASN A 41 10.72 -4.51 -8.94
N LEU A 42 11.07 -3.24 -8.77
CA LEU A 42 10.27 -2.10 -9.23
C LEU A 42 10.01 -2.17 -10.74
N ARG A 43 11.05 -2.37 -11.54
CA ARG A 43 10.93 -2.51 -13.00
C ARG A 43 10.04 -3.69 -13.39
N HIS A 44 10.20 -4.82 -12.71
CA HIS A 44 9.36 -6.00 -12.94
C HIS A 44 7.88 -5.73 -12.62
N TRP A 45 7.60 -5.11 -11.48
CA TRP A 45 6.23 -4.84 -11.06
C TRP A 45 5.50 -3.88 -12.00
N TYR A 46 6.16 -2.82 -12.41
CA TYR A 46 5.58 -1.88 -13.37
C TYR A 46 5.47 -2.47 -14.78
N GLY A 47 6.55 -3.08 -15.28
CA GLY A 47 6.63 -3.52 -16.67
C GLY A 47 5.86 -4.80 -16.97
N ALA A 48 5.83 -5.76 -16.02
CA ALA A 48 5.29 -7.09 -16.28
C ALA A 48 3.95 -7.38 -15.60
N LEU A 49 3.66 -6.76 -14.44
CA LEU A 49 2.54 -7.18 -13.59
C LEU A 49 1.30 -6.26 -13.67
N GLY A 50 1.34 -5.17 -14.45
CA GLY A 50 0.23 -4.23 -14.57
C GLY A 50 -0.05 -3.43 -13.29
N ILE A 51 0.93 -3.29 -12.41
CA ILE A 51 0.81 -2.49 -11.18
C ILE A 51 0.89 -1.01 -11.57
N ARG A 52 -0.13 -0.23 -11.20
CA ARG A 52 -0.28 1.17 -11.61
C ARG A 52 0.48 2.13 -10.71
N GLY A 53 0.76 1.72 -9.49
CA GLY A 53 1.49 2.55 -8.54
C GLY A 53 1.98 1.77 -7.32
N LEU A 54 2.85 2.39 -6.56
CA LEU A 54 3.45 1.81 -5.37
C LEU A 54 3.20 2.67 -4.14
N PHE A 55 3.00 1.98 -3.03
CA PHE A 55 3.02 2.52 -1.69
C PHE A 55 4.33 2.09 -1.03
N VAL A 56 5.32 2.99 -1.01
CA VAL A 56 6.66 2.71 -0.48
C VAL A 56 6.79 3.12 0.98
N ASN A 57 7.70 2.48 1.71
CA ASN A 57 7.98 2.77 3.13
C ASN A 57 6.76 2.58 4.04
N GLY A 58 5.85 1.68 3.67
CA GLY A 58 4.75 1.28 4.55
C GLY A 58 5.17 0.21 5.55
N LYS A 59 4.19 -0.34 6.29
CA LYS A 59 4.40 -1.41 7.28
C LYS A 59 5.06 -2.65 6.67
N GLN A 60 4.65 -3.04 5.45
CA GLN A 60 5.25 -4.14 4.70
C GLN A 60 6.72 -3.87 4.36
N GLY A 61 7.07 -2.61 4.09
CA GLY A 61 8.43 -2.16 3.80
C GLY A 61 9.32 -2.00 5.03
N GLU A 62 8.84 -2.40 6.21
CA GLU A 62 9.59 -2.36 7.47
C GLU A 62 10.07 -0.93 7.85
N PHE A 63 9.23 0.10 7.60
CA PHE A 63 9.64 1.49 7.85
C PHE A 63 10.10 1.74 9.29
N GLY A 64 9.55 1.03 10.27
CA GLY A 64 9.94 1.11 11.68
C GLY A 64 11.35 0.58 11.99
N SER A 65 11.96 -0.13 11.02
CA SER A 65 13.33 -0.66 11.11
C SER A 65 14.32 0.11 10.23
N MET A 66 13.88 1.23 9.63
CA MET A 66 14.65 2.05 8.71
C MET A 66 14.90 3.44 9.29
N THR A 67 16.10 3.97 9.09
CA THR A 67 16.40 5.36 9.41
C THR A 67 15.68 6.31 8.44
N PRO A 68 15.44 7.59 8.80
CA PRO A 68 14.91 8.57 7.88
C PRO A 68 15.71 8.70 6.58
N ALA A 69 17.05 8.59 6.64
CA ALA A 69 17.91 8.61 5.45
C ALA A 69 17.66 7.42 4.52
N GLU A 70 17.51 6.20 5.05
CA GLU A 70 17.15 5.02 4.25
C GLU A 70 15.76 5.13 3.63
N ARG A 71 14.80 5.68 4.38
CA ARG A 71 13.44 5.90 3.88
C ARG A 71 13.41 6.93 2.74
N LYS A 72 14.22 7.99 2.82
CA LYS A 72 14.41 8.95 1.73
C LYS A 72 15.03 8.26 0.51
N ARG A 73 16.09 7.48 0.71
CA ARG A 73 16.79 6.79 -0.37
C ARG A 73 15.90 5.79 -1.11
N THR A 74 15.12 4.98 -0.39
CA THR A 74 14.18 4.04 -1.04
C THR A 74 13.07 4.76 -1.81
N ALA A 75 12.59 5.89 -1.33
CA ALA A 75 11.61 6.72 -2.04
C ALA A 75 12.20 7.33 -3.32
N GLU A 76 13.45 7.83 -3.28
CA GLU A 76 14.18 8.34 -4.45
C GLU A 76 14.25 7.28 -5.54
N ILE A 77 14.72 6.08 -5.19
CA ILE A 77 14.82 4.95 -6.13
C ILE A 77 13.45 4.61 -6.72
N ALA A 78 12.40 4.58 -5.89
CA ALA A 78 11.06 4.27 -6.38
C ALA A 78 10.54 5.31 -7.39
N ILE A 79 10.77 6.60 -7.14
CA ILE A 79 10.42 7.68 -8.06
C ILE A 79 11.24 7.59 -9.37
N GLU A 80 12.55 7.35 -9.26
CA GLU A 80 13.42 7.15 -10.44
C GLU A 80 12.92 6.03 -11.35
N GLU A 81 12.61 4.87 -10.76
CA GLU A 81 12.18 3.67 -11.49
C GLU A 81 10.72 3.75 -11.99
N ALA A 82 9.89 4.59 -11.40
CA ALA A 82 8.51 4.80 -11.83
C ALA A 82 8.39 5.65 -13.12
N ARG A 83 9.31 6.59 -13.33
CA ARG A 83 9.27 7.56 -14.44
C ARG A 83 9.12 6.94 -15.82
N PRO A 84 9.90 5.89 -16.21
CA PRO A 84 9.78 5.28 -17.53
C PRO A 84 8.41 4.64 -17.80
N PHE A 85 7.66 4.29 -16.74
CA PHE A 85 6.37 3.64 -16.83
C PHE A 85 5.19 4.61 -16.63
N SER A 86 5.47 5.89 -16.40
CA SER A 86 4.44 6.87 -15.98
C SER A 86 3.60 6.37 -14.79
N ALA A 87 4.24 5.62 -13.88
CA ALA A 87 3.59 5.00 -12.74
C ALA A 87 3.61 5.90 -11.51
N GLY A 88 2.62 5.72 -10.63
CA GLY A 88 2.48 6.50 -9.41
C GLY A 88 3.38 5.99 -8.27
N VAL A 89 3.82 6.89 -7.40
CA VAL A 89 4.49 6.55 -6.14
C VAL A 89 3.87 7.35 -5.01
N MET A 90 3.35 6.64 -4.02
CA MET A 90 2.87 7.18 -2.75
C MET A 90 3.92 6.86 -1.68
N VAL A 91 4.42 7.89 -1.01
CA VAL A 91 5.49 7.73 -0.01
C VAL A 91 4.89 7.78 1.39
N SER A 92 5.12 6.72 2.20
CA SER A 92 4.77 6.77 3.61
C SER A 92 5.74 7.66 4.38
N CYS A 93 5.19 8.68 5.01
CA CYS A 93 5.89 9.60 5.88
C CYS A 93 5.59 9.34 7.37
N SER A 94 4.92 8.21 7.68
CA SER A 94 4.50 7.89 9.05
C SER A 94 5.68 7.79 10.00
N ASP A 95 5.62 8.49 11.13
CA ASP A 95 6.62 8.48 12.19
C ASP A 95 5.98 8.84 13.53
N GLN A 96 6.70 8.61 14.64
CA GLN A 96 6.27 9.02 15.97
C GLN A 96 6.46 10.53 16.18
N SER A 97 7.51 11.10 15.58
CA SER A 97 7.80 12.52 15.62
C SER A 97 7.08 13.25 14.46
N LEU A 98 6.26 14.23 14.77
CA LEU A 98 5.59 15.06 13.76
C LEU A 98 6.61 15.82 12.89
N ASP A 99 7.73 16.27 13.47
CA ASP A 99 8.79 16.93 12.70
C ASP A 99 9.42 15.98 11.67
N THR A 100 9.63 14.70 12.02
CA THR A 100 10.09 13.68 11.08
C THR A 100 9.06 13.41 9.99
N VAL A 101 7.77 13.38 10.32
CA VAL A 101 6.69 13.27 9.33
C VAL A 101 6.77 14.42 8.32
N ILE A 102 6.91 15.65 8.79
CA ILE A 102 7.00 16.86 7.94
C ILE A 102 8.28 16.85 7.10
N GLU A 103 9.41 16.45 7.67
CA GLU A 103 10.68 16.32 6.96
C GLU A 103 10.57 15.33 5.79
N LEU A 104 10.03 14.15 6.04
CA LEU A 104 9.82 13.12 5.02
C LEU A 104 8.80 13.55 3.97
N ALA A 105 7.74 14.26 4.37
CA ALA A 105 6.72 14.76 3.47
C ALA A 105 7.28 15.82 2.50
N LYS A 106 8.07 16.77 3.02
CA LYS A 106 8.76 17.77 2.20
C LYS A 106 9.78 17.13 1.26
N HIS A 107 10.51 16.12 1.73
CA HIS A 107 11.43 15.38 0.88
C HIS A 107 10.68 14.65 -0.23
N ALA A 108 9.58 13.92 0.09
CA ALA A 108 8.77 13.23 -0.91
C ALA A 108 8.27 14.21 -1.99
N GLN A 109 7.79 15.38 -1.60
CA GLN A 109 7.41 16.43 -2.55
C GLN A 109 8.60 16.89 -3.42
N SER A 110 9.78 17.08 -2.84
CA SER A 110 10.95 17.59 -3.55
C SER A 110 11.48 16.63 -4.61
N ILE A 111 11.32 15.32 -4.41
CA ILE A 111 11.71 14.27 -5.38
C ILE A 111 10.65 13.99 -6.44
N GLY A 112 9.45 14.59 -6.31
CA GLY A 112 8.38 14.50 -7.30
C GLY A 112 7.32 13.44 -7.01
N ALA A 113 7.14 13.01 -5.76
CA ALA A 113 5.98 12.21 -5.36
C ALA A 113 4.68 13.01 -5.56
N GLY A 114 3.64 12.38 -6.10
CA GLY A 114 2.31 13.00 -6.25
C GLY A 114 1.50 13.00 -4.96
N THR A 115 1.76 12.02 -4.09
CA THR A 115 1.05 11.81 -2.83
C THR A 115 1.97 11.29 -1.73
N ILE A 116 1.65 11.65 -0.49
CA ILE A 116 2.17 11.01 0.72
C ILE A 116 1.06 10.27 1.42
N VAL A 117 1.41 9.28 2.24
CA VAL A 117 0.48 8.62 3.16
C VAL A 117 1.01 8.67 4.58
N VAL A 118 0.13 9.01 5.51
CA VAL A 118 0.51 9.16 6.92
C VAL A 118 -0.46 8.38 7.79
N HIS A 119 0.10 7.52 8.65
CA HIS A 119 -0.66 6.76 9.62
C HIS A 119 -1.13 7.68 10.75
N THR A 120 -2.32 7.40 11.30
CA THR A 120 -2.74 8.02 12.57
C THR A 120 -1.64 7.81 13.62
N PRO A 121 -1.28 8.81 14.44
CA PRO A 121 -0.19 8.70 15.40
C PRO A 121 -0.35 7.48 16.31
N LEU A 122 0.74 6.75 16.55
CA LEU A 122 0.69 5.46 17.26
C LEU A 122 0.79 5.59 18.78
N LEU A 123 1.46 6.63 19.29
CA LEU A 123 1.81 6.74 20.70
C LEU A 123 0.93 7.68 21.54
N TYR A 124 -0.02 8.37 20.94
CA TYR A 124 -0.85 9.34 21.66
C TYR A 124 -2.20 8.77 22.11
N PHE A 125 -2.24 7.51 22.51
CA PHE A 125 -3.48 6.77 22.81
C PHE A 125 -4.47 7.52 23.72
N GLY A 126 -3.98 8.15 24.79
CA GLY A 126 -4.82 8.91 25.71
C GLY A 126 -5.26 10.30 25.21
N ALA A 127 -4.64 10.78 24.14
CA ALA A 127 -4.89 12.11 23.56
C ALA A 127 -5.67 12.05 22.24
N HIS A 128 -5.97 10.86 21.71
CA HIS A 128 -6.74 10.72 20.49
C HIS A 128 -8.19 11.15 20.71
N THR A 129 -8.52 12.32 20.20
CA THR A 129 -9.87 12.82 20.01
C THR A 129 -10.04 13.21 18.54
N ASP A 130 -11.27 13.44 18.11
CA ASP A 130 -11.55 13.88 16.75
C ASP A 130 -10.78 15.17 16.42
N ASP A 131 -10.70 16.11 17.37
CA ASP A 131 -10.00 17.37 17.17
C ASP A 131 -8.47 17.20 17.12
N THR A 132 -7.86 16.39 17.99
CA THR A 132 -6.41 16.17 17.95
C THR A 132 -5.98 15.43 16.67
N VAL A 133 -6.77 14.47 16.20
CA VAL A 133 -6.50 13.76 14.93
C VAL A 133 -6.73 14.68 13.73
N TYR A 134 -7.80 15.50 13.75
CA TYR A 134 -8.03 16.50 12.71
C TYR A 134 -6.86 17.49 12.61
N GLU A 135 -6.42 18.08 13.74
CA GLU A 135 -5.32 19.03 13.79
C GLU A 135 -4.00 18.41 13.33
N TYR A 136 -3.74 17.14 13.68
CA TYR A 136 -2.56 16.42 13.20
C TYR A 136 -2.51 16.38 11.66
N TYR A 137 -3.58 15.94 11.01
CA TYR A 137 -3.61 15.85 9.55
C TYR A 137 -3.69 17.23 8.87
N ARG A 138 -4.43 18.18 9.46
CA ARG A 138 -4.48 19.56 8.98
C ARG A 138 -3.09 20.19 8.96
N HIS A 139 -2.36 20.08 10.07
CA HIS A 139 -1.00 20.60 10.17
C HIS A 139 -0.04 20.00 9.13
N ILE A 140 -0.08 18.68 8.92
CA ILE A 140 0.72 18.01 7.87
C ILE A 140 0.33 18.53 6.48
N ALA A 141 -0.96 18.61 6.20
CA ALA A 141 -1.48 19.05 4.91
C ALA A 141 -1.07 20.49 4.58
N GLU A 142 -0.91 21.35 5.59
CA GLU A 142 -0.43 22.74 5.42
C GLU A 142 1.04 22.82 4.98
N GLN A 143 1.86 21.80 5.30
CA GLN A 143 3.31 21.81 5.05
C GLN A 143 3.70 21.39 3.62
N VAL A 144 2.77 20.83 2.84
CA VAL A 144 3.04 20.31 1.49
C VAL A 144 1.96 20.70 0.48
N ASP A 145 2.32 20.76 -0.80
CA ASP A 145 1.42 21.06 -1.92
C ASP A 145 0.92 19.80 -2.66
N ILE A 146 1.34 18.62 -2.21
CA ILE A 146 0.94 17.33 -2.78
C ILE A 146 -0.21 16.70 -2.01
N GLY A 147 -0.80 15.64 -2.57
CA GLY A 147 -1.91 14.94 -1.95
C GLY A 147 -1.50 14.23 -0.66
N VAL A 148 -2.31 14.38 0.39
CA VAL A 148 -2.17 13.68 1.67
C VAL A 148 -3.20 12.56 1.73
N VAL A 149 -2.73 11.33 1.90
CA VAL A 149 -3.56 10.15 2.09
C VAL A 149 -3.58 9.78 3.57
N LEU A 150 -4.76 9.74 4.14
CA LEU A 150 -4.97 9.29 5.51
C LEU A 150 -4.74 7.78 5.58
N TRP A 151 -4.13 7.30 6.66
CA TRP A 151 -4.04 5.87 6.90
C TRP A 151 -4.53 5.53 8.31
N ASN A 152 -5.66 4.85 8.39
CA ASN A 152 -6.21 4.40 9.65
C ASN A 152 -6.39 2.88 9.68
N GLN A 153 -5.73 2.29 10.65
CA GLN A 153 -5.81 0.87 11.00
C GLN A 153 -5.96 0.80 12.52
N PRO A 154 -7.19 0.79 13.04
CA PRO A 154 -7.46 0.88 14.47
C PRO A 154 -6.68 -0.09 15.36
N PRO A 155 -6.42 -1.35 14.97
CA PRO A 155 -5.59 -2.25 15.77
C PRO A 155 -4.15 -1.77 15.98
N ASP A 156 -3.62 -0.90 15.11
CA ASP A 156 -2.25 -0.38 15.24
C ASP A 156 -2.18 0.89 16.09
N CYS A 157 -3.19 1.76 16.02
CA CYS A 157 -3.17 3.08 16.66
C CYS A 157 -4.17 3.25 17.82
N GLY A 158 -5.01 2.24 18.08
CA GLY A 158 -6.01 2.31 19.17
C GLY A 158 -7.13 3.33 18.94
N TYR A 159 -7.25 3.88 17.71
CA TYR A 159 -8.24 4.92 17.39
C TYR A 159 -8.89 4.68 16.04
N LEU A 160 -10.22 4.69 16.01
CA LEU A 160 -10.99 4.64 14.77
C LEU A 160 -11.33 6.08 14.35
N ILE A 161 -10.80 6.52 13.23
CA ILE A 161 -11.29 7.73 12.58
C ILE A 161 -12.70 7.45 12.06
N SER A 162 -13.70 8.12 12.63
CA SER A 162 -15.09 7.91 12.21
C SER A 162 -15.33 8.37 10.76
N PRO A 163 -16.35 7.84 10.06
CA PRO A 163 -16.75 8.37 8.75
C PRO A 163 -17.05 9.87 8.77
N GLU A 164 -17.58 10.39 9.87
CA GLU A 164 -17.87 11.82 10.08
C GLU A 164 -16.58 12.64 10.15
N LEU A 165 -15.59 12.19 10.92
CA LEU A 165 -14.30 12.84 10.99
C LEU A 165 -13.55 12.76 9.64
N CYS A 166 -13.62 11.63 8.95
CA CYS A 166 -13.10 11.52 7.58
C CYS A 166 -13.76 12.54 6.64
N THR A 167 -15.08 12.74 6.76
CA THR A 167 -15.82 13.72 5.97
C THR A 167 -15.36 15.15 6.28
N ARG A 168 -15.13 15.48 7.55
CA ARG A 168 -14.56 16.77 7.98
C ARG A 168 -13.14 16.95 7.42
N MET A 169 -12.28 15.93 7.48
CA MET A 169 -10.93 15.98 6.92
C MET A 169 -10.93 16.08 5.38
N ALA A 170 -11.95 15.56 4.71
CA ALA A 170 -12.11 15.71 3.27
C ALA A 170 -12.35 17.17 2.82
N GLU A 171 -12.64 18.10 3.73
CA GLU A 171 -12.69 19.55 3.43
C GLU A 171 -11.29 20.17 3.33
N ILE A 172 -10.26 19.53 3.89
CA ILE A 172 -8.88 20.00 3.74
C ILE A 172 -8.48 19.82 2.28
N GLU A 173 -7.96 20.88 1.69
CA GLU A 173 -7.78 21.05 0.25
C GLU A 173 -6.99 19.91 -0.42
N ASN A 174 -5.89 19.49 0.20
CA ASN A 174 -5.01 18.43 -0.31
C ASN A 174 -5.11 17.10 0.45
N VAL A 175 -6.11 16.89 1.29
CA VAL A 175 -6.47 15.55 1.78
C VAL A 175 -7.30 14.85 0.69
N VAL A 176 -6.73 13.83 0.07
CA VAL A 176 -7.22 13.28 -1.21
C VAL A 176 -7.79 11.87 -1.11
N ALA A 177 -7.30 11.09 -0.17
CA ALA A 177 -7.71 9.67 -0.04
C ALA A 177 -7.55 9.18 1.39
N ILE A 178 -8.12 8.00 1.65
CA ILE A 178 -7.88 7.24 2.88
C ILE A 178 -7.63 5.77 2.57
N LYS A 179 -6.58 5.20 3.19
CA LYS A 179 -6.40 3.77 3.37
C LYS A 179 -7.06 3.36 4.68
N TYR A 180 -8.23 2.75 4.59
CA TYR A 180 -9.15 2.55 5.70
C TYR A 180 -9.38 1.07 5.98
N SER A 181 -8.58 0.52 6.92
CA SER A 181 -8.61 -0.91 7.27
C SER A 181 -9.62 -1.16 8.40
N VAL A 182 -10.88 -1.08 8.07
CA VAL A 182 -12.04 -1.19 8.97
C VAL A 182 -13.09 -2.12 8.36
N PRO A 183 -14.13 -2.55 9.10
CA PRO A 183 -15.23 -3.34 8.55
C PRO A 183 -15.90 -2.69 7.34
N ARG A 184 -16.37 -3.54 6.40
CA ARG A 184 -16.97 -3.11 5.13
C ARG A 184 -18.08 -2.06 5.31
N GLU A 185 -18.96 -2.25 6.27
CA GLU A 185 -20.05 -1.32 6.56
C GLU A 185 -19.56 0.10 6.85
N THR A 186 -18.44 0.22 7.60
CA THR A 186 -17.83 1.51 7.97
C THR A 186 -17.27 2.24 6.76
N TYR A 187 -16.46 1.56 5.93
CA TYR A 187 -15.89 2.22 4.75
C TYR A 187 -16.93 2.43 3.63
N ALA A 188 -17.95 1.57 3.53
CA ALA A 188 -19.06 1.79 2.60
C ALA A 188 -19.89 3.01 3.01
N ARG A 189 -20.10 3.22 4.33
CA ARG A 189 -20.73 4.45 4.85
C ARG A 189 -19.89 5.67 4.48
N LEU A 190 -18.58 5.65 4.70
CA LEU A 190 -17.70 6.76 4.31
C LEU A 190 -17.76 7.03 2.80
N THR A 191 -17.77 5.99 1.98
CA THR A 191 -17.88 6.14 0.52
C THR A 191 -19.15 6.90 0.14
N ARG A 192 -20.28 6.60 0.79
CA ARG A 192 -21.55 7.33 0.55
C ARG A 192 -21.51 8.78 1.04
N LEU A 193 -20.82 9.06 2.16
CA LEU A 193 -20.77 10.40 2.78
C LEU A 193 -19.79 11.35 2.07
N ALA A 194 -18.65 10.83 1.65
CA ALA A 194 -17.54 11.66 1.20
C ALA A 194 -16.84 11.13 -0.05
N GLY A 195 -17.33 10.07 -0.70
CA GLY A 195 -16.68 9.43 -1.84
C GLY A 195 -16.42 10.35 -3.03
N GLU A 196 -17.19 11.41 -3.20
CA GLU A 196 -16.95 12.43 -4.24
C GLU A 196 -15.74 13.34 -3.92
N ARG A 197 -15.39 13.50 -2.64
CA ARG A 197 -14.33 14.41 -2.17
C ARG A 197 -13.10 13.68 -1.67
N LEU A 198 -13.25 12.41 -1.25
CA LEU A 198 -12.20 11.60 -0.67
C LEU A 198 -12.20 10.21 -1.33
N ILE A 199 -11.10 9.80 -1.91
CA ILE A 199 -10.94 8.45 -2.44
C ILE A 199 -10.83 7.48 -1.28
N VAL A 200 -11.74 6.51 -1.20
CA VAL A 200 -11.74 5.49 -0.15
C VAL A 200 -11.13 4.20 -0.68
N SER A 201 -10.25 3.58 0.09
CA SER A 201 -9.67 2.27 -0.21
C SER A 201 -9.46 1.46 1.05
N THR A 202 -9.46 0.13 0.93
CA THR A 202 -9.12 -0.79 2.00
C THR A 202 -7.82 -1.53 1.71
N SER A 203 -7.27 -2.18 2.73
CA SER A 203 -6.10 -3.05 2.59
C SER A 203 -6.45 -4.49 2.22
N ASN A 204 -7.73 -4.88 2.26
CA ASN A 204 -8.17 -6.25 2.03
C ASN A 204 -8.37 -6.54 0.53
N GLU A 205 -7.53 -7.42 -0.04
CA GLU A 205 -7.59 -7.78 -1.45
C GLU A 205 -8.87 -8.54 -1.81
N GLU A 206 -9.37 -9.39 -0.91
CA GLU A 206 -10.57 -10.19 -1.17
C GLU A 206 -11.85 -9.36 -1.34
N GLU A 207 -11.86 -8.14 -0.82
CA GLU A 207 -12.98 -7.20 -0.95
C GLU A 207 -12.86 -6.29 -2.19
N TRP A 208 -11.69 -6.27 -2.85
CA TRP A 208 -11.41 -5.32 -3.92
C TRP A 208 -12.41 -5.40 -5.07
N LEU A 209 -12.68 -6.62 -5.58
CA LEU A 209 -13.61 -6.82 -6.68
C LEU A 209 -15.02 -6.27 -6.37
N GLU A 210 -15.58 -6.65 -5.21
CA GLU A 210 -16.93 -6.22 -4.85
C GLU A 210 -16.98 -4.71 -4.51
N ASN A 211 -15.87 -4.14 -4.06
CA ASN A 211 -15.77 -2.70 -3.85
C ASN A 211 -15.77 -1.91 -5.17
N ILE A 212 -15.19 -2.45 -6.24
CA ILE A 212 -15.36 -1.87 -7.59
C ILE A 212 -16.83 -1.93 -7.99
N LEU A 213 -17.42 -3.12 -7.94
CA LEU A 213 -18.76 -3.39 -8.51
C LEU A 213 -19.89 -2.70 -7.75
N GLU A 214 -19.79 -2.61 -6.42
CA GLU A 214 -20.88 -2.12 -5.57
C GLU A 214 -20.66 -0.70 -5.04
N LEU A 215 -19.40 -0.26 -4.89
CA LEU A 215 -19.07 1.05 -4.34
C LEU A 215 -18.42 2.00 -5.34
N GLY A 216 -18.17 1.55 -6.58
CA GLY A 216 -17.52 2.34 -7.61
C GLY A 216 -16.08 2.73 -7.29
N TRP A 217 -15.37 1.91 -6.51
CA TRP A 217 -14.01 2.23 -6.13
C TRP A 217 -13.05 2.17 -7.30
N GLN A 218 -12.08 3.09 -7.29
CA GLN A 218 -11.13 3.26 -8.38
C GLN A 218 -9.72 2.76 -8.07
N VAL A 219 -9.36 2.57 -6.78
CA VAL A 219 -8.00 2.18 -6.37
C VAL A 219 -8.01 1.18 -5.24
N TYR A 220 -7.09 0.21 -5.31
CA TYR A 220 -6.76 -0.71 -4.25
C TYR A 220 -5.41 -0.35 -3.61
N LEU A 221 -5.41 0.04 -2.33
CA LEU A 221 -4.20 0.35 -1.54
C LEU A 221 -3.88 -0.82 -0.61
N CYS A 222 -3.15 -1.80 -1.13
CA CYS A 222 -3.01 -3.15 -0.59
C CYS A 222 -2.29 -3.29 0.76
N SER A 223 -2.58 -4.43 1.46
CA SER A 223 -1.69 -5.05 2.45
C SER A 223 -1.24 -6.46 2.05
N THR A 224 -1.95 -7.13 1.14
CA THR A 224 -1.42 -8.29 0.42
C THR A 224 -0.89 -7.79 -0.91
N PRO A 225 0.45 -7.71 -1.07
CA PRO A 225 1.02 -7.12 -2.27
C PRO A 225 0.62 -7.89 -3.54
N PRO A 226 0.08 -7.22 -4.57
CA PRO A 226 -0.38 -7.87 -5.80
C PRO A 226 0.72 -8.63 -6.55
N TYR A 227 1.97 -8.22 -6.40
CA TYR A 227 3.12 -8.93 -6.98
C TYR A 227 3.44 -10.27 -6.28
N LEU A 228 2.76 -10.61 -5.18
CA LEU A 228 2.80 -11.94 -4.56
C LEU A 228 1.70 -12.87 -5.11
N LEU A 229 0.71 -12.33 -5.80
CA LEU A 229 -0.44 -13.03 -6.36
C LEU A 229 -0.37 -13.17 -7.88
N GLN A 230 0.66 -12.63 -8.52
CA GLN A 230 0.79 -12.55 -9.98
C GLN A 230 2.21 -12.89 -10.44
N THR A 231 2.29 -13.35 -11.69
CA THR A 231 3.55 -13.46 -12.47
C THR A 231 3.36 -12.78 -13.82
N ALA A 232 4.41 -12.70 -14.63
CA ALA A 232 4.31 -12.14 -15.99
C ALA A 232 3.31 -12.90 -16.88
N VAL A 233 3.10 -14.20 -16.61
CA VAL A 233 2.19 -15.08 -17.38
C VAL A 233 0.89 -15.40 -16.66
N ASP A 234 0.72 -14.94 -15.43
CA ASP A 234 -0.50 -15.11 -14.61
C ASP A 234 -0.88 -13.81 -13.94
N ARG A 235 -1.66 -13.00 -14.60
CA ARG A 235 -2.09 -11.68 -14.13
C ARG A 235 -3.58 -11.64 -13.79
N ARG A 236 -4.10 -12.70 -13.19
CA ARG A 236 -5.54 -12.82 -12.86
C ARG A 236 -6.06 -11.67 -12.00
N MET A 237 -5.24 -11.12 -11.09
CA MET A 237 -5.66 -9.95 -10.30
C MET A 237 -5.83 -8.70 -11.17
N HIS A 238 -4.92 -8.45 -12.08
CA HIS A 238 -5.06 -7.39 -13.06
C HIS A 238 -6.26 -7.64 -13.99
N GLU A 239 -6.41 -8.86 -14.48
CA GLU A 239 -7.49 -9.26 -15.39
C GLU A 239 -8.87 -9.04 -14.78
N TYR A 240 -9.14 -9.55 -13.56
CA TYR A 240 -10.45 -9.36 -12.95
C TYR A 240 -10.71 -7.89 -12.61
N THR A 241 -9.68 -7.11 -12.29
CA THR A 241 -9.81 -5.67 -12.04
C THR A 241 -10.24 -4.94 -13.31
N GLU A 242 -9.61 -5.20 -14.45
CA GLU A 242 -9.98 -4.61 -15.74
C GLU A 242 -11.39 -5.02 -16.20
N LEU A 243 -11.76 -6.29 -15.98
CA LEU A 243 -13.12 -6.78 -16.27
C LEU A 243 -14.16 -6.07 -15.39
N ALA A 244 -13.86 -5.87 -14.11
CA ALA A 244 -14.76 -5.17 -13.19
C ALA A 244 -14.95 -3.70 -13.61
N PHE A 245 -13.88 -2.99 -13.98
CA PHE A 245 -13.97 -1.61 -14.47
C PHE A 245 -14.78 -1.49 -15.77
N LYS A 246 -14.84 -2.55 -16.59
CA LYS A 246 -15.68 -2.62 -17.79
C LYS A 246 -17.14 -3.03 -17.50
N GLY A 247 -17.48 -3.31 -16.25
CA GLY A 247 -18.81 -3.78 -15.85
C GLY A 247 -19.08 -5.26 -16.15
N GLU A 248 -18.05 -6.04 -16.54
CA GLU A 248 -18.15 -7.47 -16.85
C GLU A 248 -18.16 -8.34 -15.57
N ALA A 249 -19.07 -8.05 -14.64
CA ALA A 249 -19.08 -8.57 -13.27
C ALA A 249 -19.01 -10.10 -13.19
N ALA A 250 -19.75 -10.83 -14.01
CA ALA A 250 -19.75 -12.31 -13.97
C ALA A 250 -18.40 -12.89 -14.36
N LYS A 251 -17.75 -12.34 -15.39
CA LYS A 251 -16.40 -12.76 -15.79
C LYS A 251 -15.38 -12.39 -14.74
N ALA A 252 -15.43 -11.16 -14.20
CA ALA A 252 -14.53 -10.69 -13.15
C ALA A 252 -14.59 -11.61 -11.92
N ARG A 253 -15.79 -12.00 -11.47
CA ARG A 253 -15.97 -12.94 -10.35
C ARG A 253 -15.40 -14.32 -10.66
N ALA A 254 -15.59 -14.85 -11.86
CA ALA A 254 -15.03 -16.14 -12.25
C ALA A 254 -13.49 -16.14 -12.24
N VAL A 255 -12.86 -15.08 -12.78
CA VAL A 255 -11.40 -14.93 -12.77
C VAL A 255 -10.90 -14.75 -11.33
N SER A 256 -11.53 -13.89 -10.54
CA SER A 256 -11.16 -13.67 -9.14
C SER A 256 -11.24 -14.97 -8.31
N ALA A 257 -12.32 -15.74 -8.44
CA ALA A 257 -12.48 -17.02 -7.75
C ALA A 257 -11.38 -18.03 -8.13
N SER A 258 -10.91 -18.01 -9.37
CA SER A 258 -9.81 -18.87 -9.81
C SER A 258 -8.47 -18.57 -9.11
N LEU A 259 -8.33 -17.40 -8.46
CA LEU A 259 -7.15 -17.01 -7.70
C LEU A 259 -7.19 -17.49 -6.23
N ASP A 260 -8.32 -18.03 -5.75
CA ASP A 260 -8.51 -18.44 -4.36
C ASP A 260 -7.49 -19.49 -3.87
N PRO A 261 -7.04 -20.48 -4.66
CA PRO A 261 -5.98 -21.36 -4.22
C PRO A 261 -4.68 -20.63 -3.87
N VAL A 262 -4.31 -19.61 -4.64
CA VAL A 262 -3.12 -18.77 -4.37
C VAL A 262 -3.31 -17.95 -3.09
N ARG A 263 -4.48 -17.31 -2.92
CA ARG A 263 -4.83 -16.56 -1.72
C ARG A 263 -4.74 -17.43 -0.46
N ARG A 264 -5.35 -18.61 -0.52
CA ARG A 264 -5.30 -19.58 0.60
C ARG A 264 -3.87 -20.02 0.91
N ALA A 265 -3.08 -20.37 -0.10
CA ALA A 265 -1.71 -20.81 0.09
C ALA A 265 -0.84 -19.72 0.72
N LEU A 266 -0.97 -18.45 0.27
CA LEU A 266 -0.24 -17.32 0.83
C LEU A 266 -0.64 -17.01 2.29
N LYS A 267 -1.88 -17.30 2.69
CA LYS A 267 -2.38 -17.00 4.04
C LYS A 267 -2.19 -18.14 5.03
N SER A 268 -2.45 -19.39 4.62
CA SER A 268 -2.56 -20.55 5.52
C SER A 268 -1.24 -20.94 6.18
N ASN A 269 -0.11 -20.66 5.56
CA ASN A 269 1.24 -21.00 6.04
C ASN A 269 2.00 -19.81 6.61
N ARG A 270 1.33 -18.71 6.90
CA ARG A 270 1.95 -17.51 7.48
C ARG A 270 2.16 -17.73 8.99
N PRO A 271 3.41 -17.88 9.48
CA PRO A 271 3.64 -18.06 10.90
C PRO A 271 3.25 -16.80 11.69
N PRO A 272 2.69 -16.94 12.89
CA PRO A 272 2.36 -15.80 13.75
C PRO A 272 3.56 -14.89 13.98
N GLY A 273 3.35 -13.58 13.86
CA GLY A 273 4.39 -12.56 14.05
C GLY A 273 5.46 -12.46 12.95
N LYS A 274 5.45 -13.36 11.94
CA LYS A 274 6.47 -13.41 10.89
C LYS A 274 5.93 -13.04 9.49
N GLY A 275 4.90 -12.19 9.43
CA GLY A 275 4.25 -11.83 8.18
C GLY A 275 5.19 -11.24 7.13
N ALA A 276 6.08 -10.33 7.51
CA ALA A 276 7.06 -9.74 6.59
C ALA A 276 8.06 -10.79 6.07
N ALA A 277 8.63 -11.62 6.96
CA ALA A 277 9.56 -12.68 6.59
C ALA A 277 8.92 -13.71 5.63
N HIS A 278 7.65 -14.07 5.89
CA HIS A 278 6.89 -14.98 5.02
C HIS A 278 6.67 -14.37 3.63
N GLN A 279 6.23 -13.12 3.56
CA GLN A 279 5.99 -12.43 2.28
C GLN A 279 7.30 -12.25 1.48
N LYS A 280 8.41 -11.90 2.13
CA LYS A 280 9.72 -11.82 1.48
C LYS A 280 10.18 -13.16 0.92
N TYR A 281 10.00 -14.25 1.67
CA TYR A 281 10.35 -15.57 1.19
C TYR A 281 9.45 -16.02 0.02
N TRP A 282 8.15 -15.73 0.08
CA TRP A 282 7.24 -15.96 -1.05
C TRP A 282 7.68 -15.16 -2.29
N GLN A 283 8.11 -13.92 -2.09
CA GLN A 283 8.66 -13.07 -3.14
C GLN A 283 9.94 -13.68 -3.76
N GLU A 284 10.83 -14.26 -2.95
CA GLU A 284 12.01 -15.00 -3.44
C GLU A 284 11.62 -16.23 -4.28
N LEU A 285 10.59 -16.96 -3.89
CA LEU A 285 10.07 -18.09 -4.66
C LEU A 285 9.48 -17.67 -6.03
N LEU A 286 9.11 -16.41 -6.17
CA LEU A 286 8.72 -15.77 -7.43
C LEU A 286 9.91 -15.22 -8.23
N GLY A 287 11.17 -15.46 -7.80
CA GLY A 287 12.36 -14.94 -8.45
C GLY A 287 12.65 -13.46 -8.22
N GLN A 288 12.01 -12.84 -7.23
CA GLN A 288 12.19 -11.44 -6.89
C GLN A 288 13.13 -11.29 -5.67
N ALA A 289 13.73 -10.12 -5.50
CA ALA A 289 14.59 -9.85 -4.35
C ALA A 289 13.75 -9.66 -3.07
N GLY A 290 13.97 -10.49 -2.05
CA GLY A 290 13.31 -10.46 -0.74
C GLY A 290 14.30 -10.16 0.39
N GLY A 291 15.15 -11.13 0.69
CA GLY A 291 16.17 -11.04 1.74
C GLY A 291 15.65 -11.16 3.17
N PRO A 292 16.51 -10.96 4.17
CA PRO A 292 16.14 -11.07 5.57
C PRO A 292 15.21 -9.93 6.00
N VAL A 293 14.60 -10.09 7.16
CA VAL A 293 13.93 -9.01 7.89
C VAL A 293 14.87 -8.39 8.89
N ARG A 294 14.68 -7.12 9.25
CA ARG A 294 15.43 -6.45 10.31
C ARG A 294 14.77 -6.66 11.67
N ARG A 295 15.59 -6.64 12.73
CA ARG A 295 15.08 -6.67 14.11
C ARG A 295 14.13 -5.48 14.37
N PRO A 296 13.10 -5.68 15.21
CA PRO A 296 12.84 -6.85 16.05
C PRO A 296 12.14 -8.02 15.34
N LEU A 297 11.89 -7.94 14.02
CA LEU A 297 11.23 -9.01 13.28
C LEU A 297 12.11 -10.26 13.22
N LEU A 298 11.45 -11.43 13.21
CA LEU A 298 12.12 -12.72 13.16
C LEU A 298 12.02 -13.33 11.77
N GLY A 299 13.13 -13.90 11.30
CA GLY A 299 13.16 -14.70 10.07
C GLY A 299 12.39 -16.01 10.20
N LEU A 300 12.11 -16.64 9.07
CA LEU A 300 11.55 -17.98 9.03
C LEU A 300 12.58 -19.03 9.45
N THR A 301 12.14 -20.04 10.21
CA THR A 301 12.89 -21.27 10.41
C THR A 301 12.90 -22.11 9.13
N GLU A 302 13.79 -23.12 9.06
CA GLU A 302 13.82 -24.01 7.88
C GLU A 302 12.50 -24.77 7.68
N ALA A 303 11.89 -25.22 8.76
CA ALA A 303 10.57 -25.87 8.69
C ALA A 303 9.47 -24.93 8.14
N GLU A 304 9.46 -23.66 8.56
CA GLU A 304 8.53 -22.63 8.06
C GLU A 304 8.80 -22.31 6.58
N ARG A 305 10.08 -22.25 6.16
CA ARG A 305 10.47 -22.09 4.75
C ARG A 305 9.98 -23.27 3.91
N GLN A 306 10.20 -24.50 4.39
CA GLN A 306 9.74 -25.69 3.67
C GLN A 306 8.22 -25.74 3.54
N ALA A 307 7.47 -25.42 4.60
CA ALA A 307 6.01 -25.35 4.55
C ALA A 307 5.52 -24.26 3.55
N THR A 308 6.15 -23.09 3.56
CA THR A 308 5.85 -22.01 2.61
C THR A 308 6.15 -22.43 1.17
N ARG A 309 7.28 -23.08 0.92
CA ARG A 309 7.66 -23.59 -0.41
C ARG A 309 6.64 -24.62 -0.91
N SER A 310 6.28 -25.59 -0.10
CA SER A 310 5.28 -26.62 -0.47
C SER A 310 3.93 -25.99 -0.81
N ALA A 311 3.48 -25.02 -0.03
CA ALA A 311 2.25 -24.28 -0.31
C ALA A 311 2.33 -23.47 -1.62
N PHE A 312 3.46 -22.81 -1.88
CA PHE A 312 3.72 -22.08 -3.10
C PHE A 312 3.72 -23.00 -4.33
N GLU A 313 4.32 -24.17 -4.24
CA GLU A 313 4.37 -25.15 -5.34
C GLU A 313 2.98 -25.73 -5.67
N ALA A 314 2.13 -25.87 -4.66
CA ALA A 314 0.78 -26.44 -4.80
C ALA A 314 -0.30 -25.39 -5.13
N CYS A 315 0.00 -24.09 -5.08
CA CYS A 315 -1.02 -23.02 -5.15
C CYS A 315 -1.65 -22.81 -6.52
N GLY A 316 -1.08 -23.38 -7.59
CA GLY A 316 -1.59 -23.23 -8.96
C GLY A 316 -1.31 -21.86 -9.58
N LEU A 317 -0.38 -21.06 -9.03
CA LEU A 317 0.12 -19.85 -9.68
C LEU A 317 1.01 -20.27 -10.85
N ARG A 318 0.68 -19.80 -12.06
CA ARG A 318 1.45 -20.10 -13.27
C ARG A 318 2.78 -19.36 -13.22
N LYS A 319 3.88 -20.13 -13.34
CA LYS A 319 5.26 -19.62 -13.36
C LYS A 319 5.68 -19.53 -14.83
N GLY A 320 6.29 -18.42 -15.22
CA GLY A 320 6.86 -18.27 -16.56
C GLY A 320 8.17 -19.07 -16.70
#